data_a4d79b6185f986fb8dcde9945fee1b4b
#
_entry.id   a4d79b6185f986fb8dcde9945fee1b4b
#
_cell.length_a   1.000
_cell.length_b   1.000
_cell.length_c   1.000
_cell.angle_alpha   90.00
_cell.angle_beta   90.00
_cell.angle_gamma   90.00
#
_symmetry.space_group_name_H-M   'P 1'
#
loop_
_entity.id
_entity.type
_entity.pdbx_description
1 polymer ?
#
loop_
_entity_poly.entity_id
_entity_poly.type
_entity_poly.pdbx_seq_one_letter_code
_entity_poly.pdbx_strand_id
1 'polypeptide(L)'
;MLASAGLAAPAIAQESTDPIKLTLHDWTGQLITTQLMGEVLKKAGYSVEYVQADYLAQFAGLESGDLHVAMEIWETTGREALDAGTATGKVENLGETGMLAKEEWWFPEYMKEKCPGLPNWEALKDPGCAEAFSTAETAPKGRYLGGPVTWGGFDEERIEALDLPFEVVHAGTDAALFAELESAYQRQAPIVLWIYAPHWAPAKYKGEWVKFPTYSKECYEDAAAGLNPDATHDCGKPFGPIWKVGWSGMKDKWPGAYAAIKAFNINNDEMGAMITKVDLDGKKVDEVVAEWIGANEARWSGWIEK
;
A
#
# COMPACT_ATOMS: atom_id res chain seq x y z
N MET A 1 59.10 -16.79 31.31
CA MET A 1 58.25 -15.61 31.00
C MET A 1 57.18 -16.07 30.05
N LEU A 2 55.95 -16.30 30.54
CA LEU A 2 54.78 -16.64 29.72
C LEU A 2 54.05 -15.35 29.40
N ALA A 3 54.03 -14.97 28.12
CA ALA A 3 53.26 -13.81 27.61
C ALA A 3 51.80 -14.24 27.49
N SER A 4 50.93 -13.69 28.33
CA SER A 4 49.46 -13.85 28.21
C SER A 4 48.98 -12.94 27.06
N ALA A 5 48.62 -13.54 25.92
CA ALA A 5 47.90 -12.84 24.87
C ALA A 5 46.43 -12.69 25.33
N GLY A 6 46.09 -11.48 25.74
CA GLY A 6 44.70 -11.10 26.01
C GLY A 6 43.91 -11.08 24.71
N LEU A 7 42.94 -11.96 24.54
CA LEU A 7 41.91 -11.90 23.55
C LEU A 7 41.01 -10.67 23.85
N ALA A 8 41.18 -9.59 23.09
CA ALA A 8 40.23 -8.48 23.10
C ALA A 8 38.89 -9.01 22.54
N ALA A 9 37.86 -9.08 23.37
CA ALA A 9 36.49 -9.28 22.88
C ALA A 9 36.15 -8.14 21.89
N PRO A 10 35.46 -8.46 20.77
CA PRO A 10 35.02 -7.40 19.86
C PRO A 10 34.10 -6.46 20.65
N ALA A 11 34.44 -5.18 20.68
CA ALA A 11 33.54 -4.16 21.20
C ALA A 11 32.27 -4.19 20.33
N ILE A 12 31.14 -4.56 20.93
CA ILE A 12 29.85 -4.36 20.30
C ILE A 12 29.74 -2.86 20.12
N ALA A 13 29.73 -2.40 18.86
CA ALA A 13 29.54 -0.98 18.57
C ALA A 13 28.21 -0.54 19.18
N GLN A 14 28.26 0.50 20.02
CA GLN A 14 27.04 1.05 20.62
C GLN A 14 26.19 1.61 19.49
N GLU A 15 24.94 1.15 19.39
CA GLU A 15 23.98 1.65 18.40
C GLU A 15 23.70 3.15 18.61
N SER A 16 23.31 3.83 17.53
CA SER A 16 22.99 5.25 17.62
C SER A 16 21.75 5.51 18.49
N THR A 17 21.80 6.59 19.24
CA THR A 17 20.66 7.12 20.03
C THR A 17 19.78 8.08 19.24
N ASP A 18 20.16 8.40 17.99
CA ASP A 18 19.33 9.25 17.13
C ASP A 18 17.97 8.61 16.86
N PRO A 19 16.91 9.40 16.65
CA PRO A 19 15.61 8.85 16.35
C PRO A 19 15.57 8.13 15.00
N ILE A 20 14.92 6.98 14.97
CA ILE A 20 14.60 6.26 13.75
C ILE A 20 13.33 6.90 13.16
N LYS A 21 13.43 7.42 11.93
CA LYS A 21 12.33 8.11 11.26
C LYS A 21 11.55 7.14 10.38
N LEU A 22 10.29 6.88 10.75
CA LEU A 22 9.35 6.05 10.02
C LEU A 22 8.37 6.94 9.25
N THR A 23 8.13 6.61 7.97
CA THR A 23 7.16 7.37 7.16
C THR A 23 5.73 7.06 7.57
N LEU A 24 4.89 8.10 7.61
CA LEU A 24 3.44 7.98 7.72
C LEU A 24 2.78 8.45 6.43
N HIS A 25 1.71 7.77 6.06
CA HIS A 25 0.81 8.12 4.96
C HIS A 25 -0.61 8.35 5.50
N ASP A 26 -1.60 8.43 4.61
CA ASP A 26 -2.96 8.84 4.96
C ASP A 26 -3.99 7.69 4.99
N TRP A 27 -3.59 6.44 4.72
CA TRP A 27 -4.51 5.30 4.84
C TRP A 27 -4.31 4.50 6.12
N THR A 28 -5.42 4.00 6.65
CA THR A 28 -5.48 3.38 7.98
C THR A 28 -4.54 2.18 8.14
N GLY A 29 -4.42 1.32 7.12
CA GLY A 29 -3.52 0.15 7.18
C GLY A 29 -2.08 0.55 7.43
N GLN A 30 -1.57 1.54 6.70
CA GLN A 30 -0.19 2.01 6.84
C GLN A 30 0.06 2.71 8.19
N LEU A 31 -0.91 3.50 8.65
CA LEU A 31 -0.82 4.11 9.98
C LEU A 31 -0.68 3.04 11.06
N ILE A 32 -1.46 1.96 10.97
CA ILE A 32 -1.38 0.82 11.91
C ILE A 32 -0.02 0.12 11.78
N THR A 33 0.39 -0.26 10.58
CA THR A 33 1.64 -1.00 10.33
C THR A 33 2.85 -0.23 10.83
N THR A 34 2.92 1.06 10.53
CA THR A 34 4.03 1.93 10.94
C THR A 34 4.06 2.17 12.43
N GLN A 35 2.91 2.48 13.05
CA GLN A 35 2.86 2.69 14.50
C GLN A 35 3.12 1.40 15.29
N LEU A 36 2.65 0.26 14.78
CA LEU A 36 2.92 -1.04 15.38
C LEU A 36 4.44 -1.31 15.41
N MET A 37 5.14 -1.14 14.28
CA MET A 37 6.60 -1.31 14.25
C MET A 37 7.29 -0.26 15.14
N GLY A 38 6.84 0.99 15.12
CA GLY A 38 7.38 2.04 15.97
C GLY A 38 7.25 1.74 17.46
N GLU A 39 6.12 1.19 17.90
CA GLU A 39 5.94 0.76 19.30
C GLU A 39 6.84 -0.42 19.68
N VAL A 40 7.03 -1.38 18.77
CA VAL A 40 8.00 -2.46 18.97
C VAL A 40 9.42 -1.90 19.15
N LEU A 41 9.82 -0.96 18.28
CA LEU A 41 11.15 -0.31 18.39
C LEU A 41 11.31 0.47 19.70
N LYS A 42 10.28 1.22 20.12
CA LYS A 42 10.29 1.93 21.42
C LYS A 42 10.44 0.95 22.60
N LYS A 43 9.76 -0.18 22.57
CA LYS A 43 9.91 -1.24 23.59
C LYS A 43 11.30 -1.89 23.58
N ALA A 44 11.96 -1.90 22.43
CA ALA A 44 13.36 -2.32 22.30
C ALA A 44 14.36 -1.23 22.74
N GLY A 45 13.90 -0.04 23.14
CA GLY A 45 14.72 1.05 23.64
C GLY A 45 15.15 2.08 22.62
N TYR A 46 14.66 2.01 21.37
CA TYR A 46 14.98 2.99 20.34
C TYR A 46 14.11 4.26 20.44
N SER A 47 14.69 5.39 20.07
CA SER A 47 13.92 6.62 19.81
C SER A 47 13.28 6.54 18.42
N VAL A 48 11.99 6.89 18.32
CA VAL A 48 11.22 6.82 17.07
C VAL A 48 10.57 8.16 16.79
N GLU A 49 10.69 8.60 15.55
CA GLU A 49 10.00 9.77 15.00
C GLU A 49 9.11 9.34 13.82
N TYR A 50 7.87 9.82 13.77
CA TYR A 50 6.97 9.61 12.65
C TYR A 50 6.96 10.84 11.76
N VAL A 51 7.21 10.65 10.46
CA VAL A 51 7.34 11.74 9.49
C VAL A 51 6.31 11.55 8.38
N GLN A 52 5.41 12.51 8.22
CA GLN A 52 4.45 12.51 7.13
C GLN A 52 5.17 12.69 5.80
N ALA A 53 4.88 11.83 4.83
CA ALA A 53 5.43 11.89 3.48
C ALA A 53 4.42 11.36 2.46
N ASP A 54 4.47 11.89 1.24
CA ASP A 54 3.70 11.34 0.13
C ASP A 54 4.27 9.99 -0.31
N TYR A 55 3.40 9.08 -0.74
CA TYR A 55 3.72 7.67 -0.95
C TYR A 55 4.90 7.45 -1.91
N LEU A 56 4.86 8.02 -3.11
CA LEU A 56 5.98 7.86 -4.05
C LEU A 56 7.15 8.80 -3.75
N ALA A 57 6.88 10.00 -3.23
CA ALA A 57 7.94 10.98 -2.93
C ALA A 57 8.84 10.58 -1.76
N GLN A 58 8.41 9.66 -0.88
CA GLN A 58 9.21 9.17 0.25
C GLN A 58 10.57 8.56 -0.16
N PHE A 59 10.67 8.02 -1.37
CA PHE A 59 11.92 7.39 -1.84
C PHE A 59 13.09 8.37 -1.87
N ALA A 60 12.86 9.64 -2.24
CA ALA A 60 13.90 10.67 -2.19
C ALA A 60 14.45 10.88 -0.76
N GLY A 61 13.54 10.87 0.24
CA GLY A 61 13.92 10.96 1.65
C GLY A 61 14.66 9.71 2.17
N LEU A 62 14.26 8.51 1.70
CA LEU A 62 14.98 7.27 2.01
C LEU A 62 16.37 7.26 1.37
N GLU A 63 16.52 7.71 0.12
CA GLU A 63 17.82 7.79 -0.56
C GLU A 63 18.79 8.79 0.09
N SER A 64 18.28 9.91 0.61
CA SER A 64 19.10 10.90 1.32
C SER A 64 19.43 10.52 2.75
N GLY A 65 18.66 9.58 3.37
CA GLY A 65 18.73 9.26 4.78
C GLY A 65 18.03 10.29 5.68
N ASP A 66 17.18 11.14 5.11
CA ASP A 66 16.28 12.02 5.87
C ASP A 66 15.06 11.25 6.42
N LEU A 67 14.69 10.16 5.76
CA LEU A 67 13.76 9.12 6.20
C LEU A 67 14.50 7.79 6.31
N HIS A 68 14.09 6.93 7.25
CA HIS A 68 14.84 5.71 7.50
C HIS A 68 14.06 4.44 7.14
N VAL A 69 12.73 4.42 7.32
CA VAL A 69 11.89 3.23 7.10
C VAL A 69 10.56 3.61 6.50
N ALA A 70 10.14 2.84 5.50
CA ALA A 70 8.77 2.79 5.01
C ALA A 70 8.24 1.35 5.17
N MET A 71 7.15 1.21 5.90
CA MET A 71 6.61 -0.10 6.28
C MET A 71 5.69 -0.72 5.24
N GLU A 72 5.17 0.05 4.30
CA GLU A 72 4.31 -0.45 3.23
C GLU A 72 4.72 0.15 1.88
N ILE A 73 5.33 -0.67 1.04
CA ILE A 73 5.46 -0.43 -0.39
C ILE A 73 4.69 -1.56 -1.09
N TRP A 74 3.64 -1.18 -1.79
CA TRP A 74 2.70 -2.10 -2.41
C TRP A 74 3.22 -2.58 -3.77
N GLU A 75 3.22 -3.89 -4.02
CA GLU A 75 3.60 -4.45 -5.32
C GLU A 75 2.84 -3.84 -6.48
N THR A 76 1.58 -3.49 -6.23
CA THR A 76 0.61 -2.99 -7.20
C THR A 76 0.94 -1.61 -7.77
N THR A 77 1.49 -0.71 -6.94
CA THR A 77 1.69 0.72 -7.28
C THR A 77 3.08 1.25 -6.95
N GLY A 78 3.78 0.61 -6.02
CA GLY A 78 5.10 1.06 -5.55
C GLY A 78 6.29 0.29 -6.14
N ARG A 79 6.05 -0.73 -6.96
CA ARG A 79 7.12 -1.62 -7.43
C ARG A 79 8.19 -0.91 -8.24
N GLU A 80 7.81 -0.06 -9.17
CA GLU A 80 8.77 0.69 -9.99
C GLU A 80 9.65 1.61 -9.14
N ALA A 81 9.02 2.32 -8.18
CA ALA A 81 9.77 3.19 -7.26
C ALA A 81 10.70 2.39 -6.33
N LEU A 82 10.27 1.19 -5.90
CA LEU A 82 11.10 0.27 -5.13
C LEU A 82 12.31 -0.20 -5.94
N ASP A 83 12.11 -0.63 -7.17
CA ASP A 83 13.18 -1.10 -8.04
C ASP A 83 14.16 0.04 -8.38
N ALA A 84 13.65 1.23 -8.69
CA ALA A 84 14.48 2.41 -8.92
C ALA A 84 15.29 2.80 -7.68
N GLY A 85 14.66 2.87 -6.51
CA GLY A 85 15.33 3.22 -5.25
C GLY A 85 16.39 2.20 -4.85
N THR A 86 16.10 0.91 -4.99
CA THR A 86 17.08 -0.15 -4.68
C THR A 86 18.24 -0.18 -5.67
N ALA A 87 18.04 0.15 -6.94
CA ALA A 87 19.09 0.26 -7.94
C ALA A 87 20.13 1.36 -7.60
N THR A 88 19.76 2.37 -6.81
CA THR A 88 20.72 3.39 -6.34
C THR A 88 21.71 2.85 -5.31
N GLY A 89 21.41 1.71 -4.67
CA GLY A 89 22.15 1.17 -3.52
C GLY A 89 21.97 1.96 -2.22
N LYS A 90 21.10 3.00 -2.21
CA LYS A 90 20.83 3.85 -1.05
C LYS A 90 19.56 3.41 -0.30
N VAL A 91 18.70 2.67 -0.96
CA VAL A 91 17.48 2.05 -0.39
C VAL A 91 17.65 0.54 -0.43
N GLU A 92 17.21 -0.13 0.62
CA GLU A 92 17.24 -1.59 0.74
C GLU A 92 15.82 -2.14 0.90
N ASN A 93 15.51 -3.20 0.17
CA ASN A 93 14.29 -3.98 0.39
C ASN A 93 14.51 -4.86 1.64
N LEU A 94 13.73 -4.59 2.69
CA LEU A 94 13.81 -5.27 4.00
C LEU A 94 12.92 -6.51 4.08
N GLY A 95 12.32 -6.91 2.97
CA GLY A 95 11.46 -8.07 2.86
C GLY A 95 9.97 -7.77 2.97
N GLU A 96 9.17 -8.82 2.86
CA GLU A 96 7.72 -8.75 2.88
C GLU A 96 7.16 -8.48 4.28
N THR A 97 6.04 -7.77 4.36
CA THR A 97 5.29 -7.58 5.61
C THR A 97 4.53 -8.83 6.04
N GLY A 98 4.33 -9.79 5.13
CA GLY A 98 3.42 -10.94 5.28
C GLY A 98 2.01 -10.68 4.73
N MET A 99 1.72 -9.43 4.33
CA MET A 99 0.48 -9.08 3.65
C MET A 99 0.62 -9.18 2.13
N LEU A 100 -0.50 -9.50 1.47
CA LEU A 100 -0.63 -9.53 0.01
C LEU A 100 -1.53 -8.37 -0.44
N ALA A 101 -1.00 -7.57 -1.35
CA ALA A 101 -1.69 -6.44 -1.96
C ALA A 101 -2.55 -6.86 -3.14
N LYS A 102 -3.77 -6.37 -3.17
CA LYS A 102 -4.62 -6.35 -4.34
C LYS A 102 -5.23 -4.97 -4.46
N GLU A 103 -5.09 -4.35 -5.59
CA GLU A 103 -5.71 -3.06 -5.94
C GLU A 103 -6.29 -3.19 -7.33
N GLU A 104 -7.55 -2.80 -7.51
CA GLU A 104 -8.18 -2.82 -8.83
C GLU A 104 -9.48 -2.02 -8.81
N TRP A 105 -10.05 -1.76 -9.98
CA TRP A 105 -11.40 -1.23 -10.13
C TRP A 105 -12.41 -2.20 -9.54
N TRP A 106 -13.31 -1.65 -8.75
CA TRP A 106 -14.36 -2.42 -8.09
C TRP A 106 -15.70 -1.70 -8.24
N PHE A 107 -16.78 -2.47 -8.31
CA PHE A 107 -18.13 -1.95 -8.43
C PHE A 107 -19.11 -2.73 -7.56
N PRO A 108 -20.18 -2.10 -7.00
CA PRO A 108 -21.24 -2.78 -6.31
C PRO A 108 -22.03 -3.72 -7.23
N GLU A 109 -22.45 -4.88 -6.72
CA GLU A 109 -23.15 -5.91 -7.51
C GLU A 109 -24.36 -5.38 -8.28
N TYR A 110 -25.10 -4.41 -7.70
CA TYR A 110 -26.27 -3.80 -8.37
C TYR A 110 -25.94 -3.08 -9.69
N MET A 111 -24.69 -2.77 -9.93
CA MET A 111 -24.28 -2.14 -11.21
C MET A 111 -24.37 -3.09 -12.40
N LYS A 112 -24.43 -4.41 -12.20
CA LYS A 112 -24.63 -5.38 -13.29
C LYS A 112 -25.97 -5.20 -14.01
N GLU A 113 -26.97 -4.66 -13.33
CA GLU A 113 -28.27 -4.36 -13.94
C GLU A 113 -28.17 -3.15 -14.90
N LYS A 114 -27.33 -2.16 -14.57
CA LYS A 114 -27.15 -0.95 -15.33
C LYS A 114 -26.06 -1.07 -16.43
N CYS A 115 -25.10 -1.94 -16.21
CA CYS A 115 -23.98 -2.23 -17.10
C CYS A 115 -23.86 -3.74 -17.32
N PRO A 116 -24.71 -4.34 -18.16
CA PRO A 116 -24.65 -5.77 -18.48
C PRO A 116 -23.29 -6.14 -19.10
N GLY A 117 -22.74 -7.27 -18.66
CA GLY A 117 -21.41 -7.73 -19.08
C GLY A 117 -20.33 -7.56 -18.02
N LEU A 118 -20.55 -6.68 -17.02
CA LEU A 118 -19.69 -6.68 -15.84
C LEU A 118 -19.71 -8.07 -15.16
N PRO A 119 -18.58 -8.57 -14.67
CA PRO A 119 -17.34 -7.84 -14.36
C PRO A 119 -16.31 -7.74 -15.49
N ASN A 120 -16.60 -8.20 -16.72
CA ASN A 120 -15.63 -8.12 -17.80
C ASN A 120 -15.41 -6.66 -18.23
N TRP A 121 -14.17 -6.24 -18.35
CA TRP A 121 -13.79 -4.86 -18.64
C TRP A 121 -14.32 -4.34 -19.99
N GLU A 122 -14.51 -5.24 -20.96
CA GLU A 122 -15.06 -4.88 -22.28
C GLU A 122 -16.46 -4.26 -22.17
N ALA A 123 -17.23 -4.60 -21.13
CA ALA A 123 -18.52 -3.97 -20.88
C ALA A 123 -18.40 -2.47 -20.65
N LEU A 124 -17.28 -2.00 -20.11
CA LEU A 124 -17.01 -0.57 -19.88
C LEU A 124 -16.84 0.23 -21.18
N LYS A 125 -16.60 -0.42 -22.32
CA LYS A 125 -16.54 0.23 -23.64
C LYS A 125 -17.93 0.60 -24.16
N ASP A 126 -18.98 -0.02 -23.67
CA ASP A 126 -20.34 0.31 -24.09
C ASP A 126 -20.73 1.72 -23.63
N PRO A 127 -21.17 2.62 -24.54
CA PRO A 127 -21.54 3.98 -24.17
C PRO A 127 -22.65 4.05 -23.12
N GLY A 128 -23.60 3.11 -23.15
CA GLY A 128 -24.68 3.05 -22.15
C GLY A 128 -24.16 2.65 -20.77
N CYS A 129 -23.16 1.77 -20.71
CA CYS A 129 -22.47 1.45 -19.48
C CYS A 129 -21.69 2.67 -18.95
N ALA A 130 -20.92 3.35 -19.79
CA ALA A 130 -20.20 4.55 -19.38
C ALA A 130 -21.16 5.65 -18.88
N GLU A 131 -22.28 5.89 -19.61
CA GLU A 131 -23.31 6.82 -19.19
C GLU A 131 -23.91 6.46 -17.82
N ALA A 132 -24.10 5.16 -17.56
CA ALA A 132 -24.59 4.69 -16.25
C ALA A 132 -23.66 5.04 -15.08
N PHE A 133 -22.36 5.21 -15.32
CA PHE A 133 -21.37 5.66 -14.34
C PHE A 133 -21.08 7.15 -14.41
N SER A 134 -21.69 7.90 -15.33
CA SER A 134 -21.40 9.34 -15.50
C SER A 134 -21.94 10.17 -14.33
N THR A 135 -21.32 11.31 -14.13
CA THR A 135 -21.76 12.36 -13.20
C THR A 135 -21.94 13.67 -13.96
N ALA A 136 -22.46 14.69 -13.30
CA ALA A 136 -22.57 16.02 -13.91
C ALA A 136 -21.19 16.60 -14.33
N GLU A 137 -20.13 16.15 -13.69
CA GLU A 137 -18.75 16.58 -13.95
C GLU A 137 -18.15 15.85 -15.17
N THR A 138 -18.44 14.56 -15.34
CA THR A 138 -17.76 13.70 -16.32
C THR A 138 -18.60 13.42 -17.58
N ALA A 139 -19.91 13.70 -17.56
CA ALA A 139 -20.81 13.37 -18.67
C ALA A 139 -20.33 13.90 -20.02
N PRO A 140 -20.39 13.11 -21.11
CA PRO A 140 -21.02 11.79 -21.21
C PRO A 140 -20.12 10.61 -20.80
N LYS A 141 -18.90 10.85 -20.31
CA LYS A 141 -17.97 9.79 -19.88
C LYS A 141 -18.39 9.22 -18.54
N GLY A 142 -18.12 7.95 -18.33
CA GLY A 142 -18.22 7.33 -17.02
C GLY A 142 -17.18 7.92 -16.06
N ARG A 143 -17.53 8.04 -14.77
CA ARG A 143 -16.59 8.42 -13.74
C ARG A 143 -15.98 7.17 -13.11
N TYR A 144 -14.67 7.10 -13.10
CA TYR A 144 -13.93 6.23 -12.19
C TYR A 144 -13.41 7.05 -11.01
N LEU A 145 -13.76 6.67 -9.79
CA LEU A 145 -13.27 7.32 -8.58
C LEU A 145 -11.95 6.66 -8.18
N GLY A 146 -10.85 7.32 -8.53
CA GLY A 146 -9.49 6.89 -8.22
C GLY A 146 -9.08 7.21 -6.78
N GLY A 147 -8.02 6.58 -6.31
CA GLY A 147 -7.34 6.96 -5.06
C GLY A 147 -6.71 8.35 -5.15
N PRO A 148 -6.16 8.89 -4.04
CA PRO A 148 -5.38 10.12 -4.08
C PRO A 148 -4.29 10.10 -5.14
N VAL A 149 -4.08 11.21 -5.86
CA VAL A 149 -3.08 11.34 -6.94
C VAL A 149 -1.68 10.90 -6.48
N THR A 150 -1.34 11.16 -5.22
CA THR A 150 -0.02 10.81 -4.64
C THR A 150 0.22 9.30 -4.51
N TRP A 151 -0.82 8.47 -4.66
CA TRP A 151 -0.67 7.01 -4.62
C TRP A 151 -0.19 6.43 -5.96
N GLY A 152 -0.37 7.15 -7.07
CA GLY A 152 -0.17 6.63 -8.42
C GLY A 152 -1.34 5.73 -8.84
N GLY A 153 -1.09 4.76 -9.71
CA GLY A 153 -2.09 3.73 -10.04
C GLY A 153 -2.31 3.44 -11.50
N PHE A 154 -1.84 4.31 -12.39
CA PHE A 154 -1.88 4.11 -13.86
C PHE A 154 -3.31 3.96 -14.42
N ASP A 155 -4.31 4.59 -13.78
CA ASP A 155 -5.70 4.44 -14.19
C ASP A 155 -6.03 5.31 -15.42
N GLU A 156 -5.40 6.49 -15.55
CA GLU A 156 -5.46 7.34 -16.74
C GLU A 156 -4.85 6.65 -17.95
N GLU A 157 -3.66 6.07 -17.79
CA GLU A 157 -2.96 5.29 -18.82
C GLU A 157 -3.79 4.11 -19.26
N ARG A 158 -4.41 3.39 -18.31
CA ARG A 158 -5.30 2.26 -18.62
C ARG A 158 -6.54 2.69 -19.40
N ILE A 159 -7.17 3.81 -19.00
CA ILE A 159 -8.32 4.36 -19.71
C ILE A 159 -7.96 4.68 -21.16
N GLU A 160 -6.80 5.31 -21.37
CA GLU A 160 -6.30 5.64 -22.71
C GLU A 160 -5.92 4.38 -23.50
N ALA A 161 -5.14 3.49 -22.89
CA ALA A 161 -4.65 2.27 -23.55
C ALA A 161 -5.77 1.32 -23.97
N LEU A 162 -6.83 1.21 -23.16
CA LEU A 162 -7.99 0.37 -23.45
C LEU A 162 -9.12 1.11 -24.20
N ASP A 163 -8.96 2.39 -24.52
CA ASP A 163 -9.98 3.23 -25.16
C ASP A 163 -11.33 3.16 -24.41
N LEU A 164 -11.29 3.40 -23.09
CA LEU A 164 -12.48 3.41 -22.25
C LEU A 164 -13.11 4.81 -22.24
N PRO A 165 -14.43 4.93 -22.44
CA PRO A 165 -15.11 6.22 -22.35
C PRO A 165 -15.32 6.64 -20.88
N PHE A 166 -14.24 6.70 -20.11
CA PHE A 166 -14.20 7.05 -18.70
C PHE A 166 -13.26 8.22 -18.43
N GLU A 167 -13.41 8.82 -17.28
CA GLU A 167 -12.53 9.86 -16.74
C GLU A 167 -12.24 9.55 -15.28
N VAL A 168 -10.97 9.72 -14.87
CA VAL A 168 -10.56 9.57 -13.48
C VAL A 168 -10.91 10.83 -12.69
N VAL A 169 -11.62 10.64 -11.58
CA VAL A 169 -11.81 11.68 -10.58
C VAL A 169 -11.16 11.18 -9.29
N HIS A 170 -10.12 11.84 -8.84
CA HIS A 170 -9.37 11.40 -7.68
C HIS A 170 -10.04 11.80 -6.38
N ALA A 171 -10.15 10.87 -5.45
CA ALA A 171 -10.48 11.18 -4.06
C ALA A 171 -9.31 11.94 -3.42
N GLY A 172 -9.62 12.92 -2.57
CA GLY A 172 -8.59 13.71 -1.90
C GLY A 172 -7.86 12.96 -0.79
N THR A 173 -8.51 11.95 -0.21
CA THR A 173 -7.99 11.11 0.89
C THR A 173 -8.62 9.71 0.84
N ASP A 174 -8.01 8.76 1.55
CA ASP A 174 -8.57 7.43 1.80
C ASP A 174 -10.00 7.52 2.41
N ALA A 175 -10.15 8.31 3.45
CA ALA A 175 -11.45 8.49 4.10
C ALA A 175 -12.53 9.04 3.14
N ALA A 176 -12.18 9.95 2.23
CA ALA A 176 -13.11 10.49 1.24
C ALA A 176 -13.54 9.43 0.22
N LEU A 177 -12.59 8.58 -0.23
CA LEU A 177 -12.84 7.48 -1.14
C LEU A 177 -13.91 6.52 -0.58
N PHE A 178 -13.73 6.07 0.66
CA PHE A 178 -14.64 5.12 1.29
C PHE A 178 -15.95 5.75 1.79
N ALA A 179 -15.95 7.03 2.16
CA ALA A 179 -17.19 7.76 2.47
C ALA A 179 -18.08 7.88 1.23
N GLU A 180 -17.49 8.10 0.05
CA GLU A 180 -18.25 8.13 -1.20
C GLU A 180 -18.79 6.75 -1.58
N LEU A 181 -18.00 5.68 -1.41
CA LEU A 181 -18.49 4.30 -1.56
C LEU A 181 -19.69 4.03 -0.65
N GLU A 182 -19.58 4.34 0.64
CA GLU A 182 -20.65 4.13 1.60
C GLU A 182 -21.93 4.89 1.20
N SER A 183 -21.79 6.16 0.86
CA SER A 183 -22.89 7.01 0.39
C SER A 183 -23.55 6.48 -0.88
N ALA A 184 -22.75 6.06 -1.87
CA ALA A 184 -23.25 5.48 -3.11
C ALA A 184 -23.96 4.15 -2.86
N TYR A 185 -23.38 3.28 -2.03
CA TYR A 185 -23.94 1.97 -1.73
C TYR A 185 -25.31 2.07 -1.02
N GLN A 186 -25.43 2.96 -0.03
CA GLN A 186 -26.70 3.20 0.70
C GLN A 186 -27.84 3.67 -0.22
N ARG A 187 -27.51 4.47 -1.24
CA ARG A 187 -28.49 5.01 -2.20
C ARG A 187 -28.64 4.17 -3.46
N GLN A 188 -27.88 3.09 -3.60
CA GLN A 188 -27.73 2.33 -4.84
C GLN A 188 -27.38 3.24 -6.05
N ALA A 189 -26.58 4.27 -5.78
CA ALA A 189 -26.09 5.18 -6.79
C ALA A 189 -24.92 4.55 -7.59
N PRO A 190 -24.79 4.88 -8.87
CA PRO A 190 -23.71 4.35 -9.69
C PRO A 190 -22.33 4.76 -9.15
N ILE A 191 -21.44 3.76 -9.03
CA ILE A 191 -20.04 3.97 -8.67
C ILE A 191 -19.17 2.81 -9.18
N VAL A 192 -18.04 3.13 -9.74
CA VAL A 192 -16.88 2.26 -9.94
C VAL A 192 -15.68 3.00 -9.38
N LEU A 193 -14.87 2.31 -8.57
CA LEU A 193 -13.84 3.00 -7.81
C LEU A 193 -12.64 2.11 -7.53
N TRP A 194 -11.53 2.77 -7.12
CA TRP A 194 -10.39 2.10 -6.53
C TRP A 194 -10.77 1.42 -5.23
N ILE A 195 -10.53 0.13 -5.15
CA ILE A 195 -10.57 -0.63 -3.90
C ILE A 195 -9.24 -1.37 -3.75
N TYR A 196 -8.86 -1.64 -2.52
CA TYR A 196 -7.66 -2.38 -2.20
C TYR A 196 -7.90 -3.39 -1.06
N ALA A 197 -7.00 -4.37 -0.96
CA ALA A 197 -6.93 -5.33 0.14
C ALA A 197 -5.46 -5.45 0.59
N PRO A 198 -5.19 -5.55 1.90
CA PRO A 198 -6.16 -5.73 3.01
C PRO A 198 -6.97 -4.47 3.31
N HIS A 199 -8.29 -4.58 3.35
CA HIS A 199 -9.23 -3.54 3.73
C HIS A 199 -10.60 -4.16 4.05
N TRP A 200 -11.43 -3.48 4.86
CA TRP A 200 -12.76 -3.96 5.24
C TRP A 200 -13.80 -3.87 4.11
N ALA A 201 -13.63 -2.95 3.16
CA ALA A 201 -14.66 -2.63 2.18
C ALA A 201 -15.08 -3.82 1.29
N PRO A 202 -14.14 -4.63 0.72
CA PRO A 202 -14.54 -5.79 -0.09
C PRO A 202 -15.28 -6.88 0.69
N ALA A 203 -15.12 -6.91 2.03
CA ALA A 203 -15.82 -7.85 2.89
C ALA A 203 -17.18 -7.32 3.35
N LYS A 204 -17.31 -6.00 3.53
CA LYS A 204 -18.54 -5.33 4.01
C LYS A 204 -19.60 -5.20 2.92
N TYR A 205 -19.19 -4.86 1.70
CA TYR A 205 -20.09 -4.56 0.58
C TYR A 205 -20.11 -5.68 -0.45
N LYS A 206 -21.29 -6.04 -0.94
CA LYS A 206 -21.43 -6.95 -2.08
C LYS A 206 -21.06 -6.22 -3.36
N GLY A 207 -20.02 -6.71 -4.03
CA GLY A 207 -19.55 -6.18 -5.28
C GLY A 207 -18.44 -7.04 -5.86
N GLU A 208 -17.93 -6.65 -7.01
CA GLU A 208 -16.92 -7.42 -7.71
C GLU A 208 -15.82 -6.52 -8.26
N TRP A 209 -14.66 -7.14 -8.44
CA TRP A 209 -13.54 -6.55 -9.15
C TRP A 209 -13.79 -6.59 -10.65
N VAL A 210 -13.49 -5.50 -11.35
CA VAL A 210 -13.46 -5.52 -12.81
C VAL A 210 -12.36 -6.49 -13.25
N LYS A 211 -12.69 -7.35 -14.21
CA LYS A 211 -11.76 -8.34 -14.77
C LYS A 211 -11.10 -7.73 -15.99
N PHE A 212 -9.98 -7.10 -15.78
CA PHE A 212 -9.08 -6.65 -16.84
C PHE A 212 -8.27 -7.84 -17.41
N PRO A 213 -7.58 -7.66 -18.55
CA PRO A 213 -6.62 -8.64 -19.04
C PRO A 213 -5.61 -8.99 -17.96
N THR A 214 -5.12 -10.23 -17.96
CA THR A 214 -4.17 -10.66 -16.93
C THR A 214 -2.91 -9.80 -16.97
N TYR A 215 -2.49 -9.33 -15.81
CA TYR A 215 -1.23 -8.62 -15.65
C TYR A 215 -0.06 -9.46 -16.18
N SER A 216 0.81 -8.81 -16.91
CA SER A 216 2.18 -9.25 -17.12
C SER A 216 3.12 -8.03 -16.98
N LYS A 217 4.36 -8.28 -16.62
CA LYS A 217 5.34 -7.19 -16.51
C LYS A 217 5.51 -6.46 -17.85
N GLU A 218 5.50 -7.23 -18.92
CA GLU A 218 5.66 -6.73 -20.28
C GLU A 218 4.56 -5.76 -20.67
N CYS A 219 3.29 -5.96 -20.26
CA CYS A 219 2.20 -5.04 -20.61
C CYS A 219 2.36 -3.64 -19.98
N TYR A 220 3.20 -3.53 -18.95
CA TYR A 220 3.57 -2.24 -18.32
C TYR A 220 4.81 -1.62 -18.94
N GLU A 221 5.72 -2.41 -19.53
CA GLU A 221 7.03 -1.97 -20.00
C GLU A 221 7.15 -1.93 -21.53
N ASP A 222 6.35 -2.73 -22.25
CA ASP A 222 6.42 -2.88 -23.70
C ASP A 222 5.01 -2.88 -24.31
N ALA A 223 4.64 -1.80 -24.96
CA ALA A 223 3.33 -1.66 -25.60
C ALA A 223 3.01 -2.80 -26.59
N ALA A 224 4.03 -3.35 -27.27
CA ALA A 224 3.83 -4.45 -28.23
C ALA A 224 3.40 -5.77 -27.57
N ALA A 225 3.56 -5.91 -26.27
CA ALA A 225 3.17 -7.11 -25.52
C ALA A 225 1.71 -7.08 -25.03
N GLY A 226 1.05 -5.91 -25.06
CA GLY A 226 -0.32 -5.71 -24.62
C GLY A 226 -1.38 -5.90 -25.71
N LEU A 227 -2.60 -5.46 -25.44
CA LEU A 227 -3.70 -5.41 -26.40
C LEU A 227 -3.58 -4.25 -27.37
N ASN A 228 -3.04 -3.13 -26.88
CA ASN A 228 -2.82 -1.91 -27.64
C ASN A 228 -1.32 -1.76 -27.92
N PRO A 229 -0.87 -1.97 -29.16
CA PRO A 229 0.55 -1.91 -29.49
C PRO A 229 1.17 -0.51 -29.41
N ASP A 230 0.34 0.52 -29.18
CA ASP A 230 0.76 1.93 -29.10
C ASP A 230 0.78 2.47 -27.65
N ALA A 231 0.35 1.65 -26.65
CA ALA A 231 0.25 2.08 -25.27
C ALA A 231 0.58 0.93 -24.29
N THR A 232 1.11 1.28 -23.12
CA THR A 232 1.32 0.37 -21.99
C THR A 232 0.14 0.44 -21.01
N HIS A 233 0.13 -0.41 -19.98
CA HIS A 233 -0.90 -0.46 -18.91
C HIS A 233 -2.30 -0.87 -19.39
N ASP A 234 -2.42 -1.60 -20.48
CA ASP A 234 -3.67 -2.13 -21.00
C ASP A 234 -4.10 -3.47 -20.37
N CYS A 235 -3.56 -3.79 -19.21
CA CYS A 235 -3.88 -4.98 -18.41
C CYS A 235 -4.25 -4.62 -16.96
N GLY A 236 -4.60 -5.64 -16.17
CA GLY A 236 -4.89 -5.50 -14.75
C GLY A 236 -3.67 -5.07 -13.93
N LYS A 237 -3.89 -4.69 -12.68
CA LYS A 237 -2.81 -4.37 -11.75
C LYS A 237 -2.10 -5.65 -11.29
N PRO A 238 -0.80 -5.58 -10.95
CA PRO A 238 -0.10 -6.73 -10.35
C PRO A 238 -0.76 -7.12 -9.02
N PHE A 239 -0.55 -8.36 -8.62
CA PHE A 239 -0.91 -8.89 -7.32
C PHE A 239 0.38 -9.41 -6.68
N GLY A 240 0.63 -9.05 -5.42
CA GLY A 240 1.87 -9.47 -4.79
C GLY A 240 2.02 -8.96 -3.36
N PRO A 241 3.20 -9.09 -2.77
CA PRO A 241 3.45 -8.71 -1.40
C PRO A 241 3.43 -7.19 -1.18
N ILE A 242 3.24 -6.81 0.07
CA ILE A 242 3.56 -5.47 0.58
C ILE A 242 4.95 -5.53 1.20
N TRP A 243 5.84 -4.67 0.75
CA TRP A 243 7.25 -4.66 1.11
C TRP A 243 7.56 -3.65 2.21
N LYS A 244 8.56 -3.97 3.03
CA LYS A 244 9.25 -3.01 3.91
C LYS A 244 10.50 -2.54 3.20
N VAL A 245 10.80 -1.26 3.29
CA VAL A 245 12.03 -0.70 2.75
C VAL A 245 12.71 0.21 3.75
N GLY A 246 14.01 0.34 3.63
CA GLY A 246 14.80 1.19 4.52
C GLY A 246 15.95 1.88 3.81
N TRP A 247 16.41 2.95 4.41
CA TRP A 247 17.68 3.56 4.07
C TRP A 247 18.84 2.59 4.31
N SER A 248 19.73 2.42 3.35
CA SER A 248 20.82 1.42 3.40
C SER A 248 21.77 1.61 4.59
N GLY A 249 21.88 2.81 5.14
CA GLY A 249 22.71 3.08 6.34
C GLY A 249 22.13 2.59 7.65
N MET A 250 20.89 2.12 7.69
CA MET A 250 20.25 1.60 8.91
C MET A 250 21.00 0.44 9.52
N LYS A 251 21.50 -0.47 8.70
CA LYS A 251 22.21 -1.68 9.14
C LYS A 251 23.44 -1.34 9.98
N ASP A 252 24.13 -0.26 9.66
CA ASP A 252 25.33 0.16 10.38
C ASP A 252 24.98 1.03 11.61
N LYS A 253 23.91 1.83 11.49
CA LYS A 253 23.53 2.82 12.52
C LYS A 253 22.68 2.21 13.63
N TRP A 254 21.74 1.31 13.28
CA TRP A 254 20.80 0.65 14.19
C TRP A 254 20.63 -0.84 13.84
N PRO A 255 21.68 -1.68 13.98
CA PRO A 255 21.63 -3.07 13.53
C PRO A 255 20.51 -3.90 14.17
N GLY A 256 20.17 -3.70 15.45
CA GLY A 256 19.08 -4.39 16.11
C GLY A 256 17.72 -3.95 15.61
N ALA A 257 17.50 -2.64 15.40
CA ALA A 257 16.26 -2.14 14.80
C ALA A 257 16.10 -2.63 13.36
N TYR A 258 17.18 -2.64 12.58
CA TYR A 258 17.19 -3.20 11.23
C TYR A 258 16.74 -4.67 11.22
N ALA A 259 17.28 -5.50 12.14
CA ALA A 259 16.90 -6.89 12.27
C ALA A 259 15.43 -7.05 12.69
N ALA A 260 14.95 -6.23 13.62
CA ALA A 260 13.56 -6.24 14.08
C ALA A 260 12.58 -5.88 12.95
N ILE A 261 12.88 -4.86 12.15
CA ILE A 261 12.05 -4.46 11.00
C ILE A 261 12.00 -5.58 9.96
N LYS A 262 13.12 -6.22 9.66
CA LYS A 262 13.15 -7.38 8.76
C LYS A 262 12.31 -8.54 9.27
N ALA A 263 12.28 -8.78 10.56
CA ALA A 263 11.51 -9.85 11.18
C ALA A 263 10.01 -9.58 11.29
N PHE A 264 9.59 -8.30 11.15
CA PHE A 264 8.17 -7.93 11.20
C PHE A 264 7.35 -8.73 10.20
N ASN A 265 6.24 -9.29 10.68
CA ASN A 265 5.31 -10.06 9.85
C ASN A 265 3.90 -10.00 10.42
N ILE A 266 2.92 -9.68 9.56
CA ILE A 266 1.48 -9.65 9.85
C ILE A 266 0.72 -10.06 8.59
N ASN A 267 -0.45 -10.69 8.73
CA ASN A 267 -1.22 -11.15 7.59
C ASN A 267 -2.44 -10.25 7.29
N ASN A 268 -3.10 -10.51 6.14
CA ASN A 268 -4.24 -9.72 5.68
C ASN A 268 -5.43 -9.76 6.66
N ASP A 269 -5.70 -10.90 7.28
CA ASP A 269 -6.84 -11.04 8.20
C ASP A 269 -6.63 -10.21 9.47
N GLU A 270 -5.42 -10.24 10.03
CA GLU A 270 -5.05 -9.43 11.19
C GLU A 270 -5.15 -7.94 10.87
N MET A 271 -4.60 -7.53 9.73
CA MET A 271 -4.65 -6.13 9.29
C MET A 271 -6.10 -5.69 9.03
N GLY A 272 -6.87 -6.47 8.28
CA GLY A 272 -8.29 -6.17 8.02
C GLY A 272 -9.12 -6.02 9.30
N ALA A 273 -8.87 -6.87 10.30
CA ALA A 273 -9.52 -6.76 11.61
C ALA A 273 -9.14 -5.46 12.36
N MET A 274 -7.88 -5.04 12.28
CA MET A 274 -7.43 -3.78 12.91
C MET A 274 -7.97 -2.55 12.18
N ILE A 275 -7.94 -2.54 10.84
CA ILE A 275 -8.54 -1.46 10.04
C ILE A 275 -10.03 -1.32 10.36
N THR A 276 -10.76 -2.44 10.48
CA THR A 276 -12.19 -2.44 10.85
C THR A 276 -12.43 -1.74 12.18
N LYS A 277 -11.60 -2.00 13.20
CA LYS A 277 -11.72 -1.34 14.51
C LYS A 277 -11.53 0.18 14.42
N VAL A 278 -10.64 0.64 13.56
CA VAL A 278 -10.40 2.08 13.37
C VAL A 278 -11.54 2.69 12.56
N ASP A 279 -11.79 2.21 11.36
CA ASP A 279 -12.63 2.88 10.39
C ASP A 279 -14.13 2.71 10.67
N LEU A 280 -14.54 1.54 11.19
CA LEU A 280 -15.95 1.23 11.41
C LEU A 280 -16.37 1.34 12.89
N ASP A 281 -15.50 0.93 13.82
CA ASP A 281 -15.79 0.98 15.26
C ASP A 281 -15.37 2.32 15.88
N GLY A 282 -14.65 3.19 15.13
CA GLY A 282 -14.25 4.53 15.55
C GLY A 282 -13.15 4.56 16.61
N LYS A 283 -12.37 3.48 16.76
CA LYS A 283 -11.20 3.46 17.65
C LYS A 283 -10.07 4.28 17.06
N LYS A 284 -9.21 4.81 17.91
CA LYS A 284 -7.98 5.45 17.46
C LYS A 284 -6.94 4.40 17.05
N VAL A 285 -6.06 4.76 16.12
CA VAL A 285 -4.96 3.88 15.66
C VAL A 285 -4.07 3.44 16.81
N ASP A 286 -3.68 4.37 17.69
CA ASP A 286 -2.84 4.09 18.86
C ASP A 286 -3.50 3.11 19.86
N GLU A 287 -4.82 3.18 20.05
CA GLU A 287 -5.57 2.23 20.87
C GLU A 287 -5.54 0.82 20.28
N VAL A 288 -5.78 0.70 18.95
CA VAL A 288 -5.77 -0.59 18.23
C VAL A 288 -4.37 -1.20 18.23
N VAL A 289 -3.35 -0.38 18.00
CA VAL A 289 -1.94 -0.81 18.07
C VAL A 289 -1.58 -1.30 19.47
N ALA A 290 -1.97 -0.56 20.54
CA ALA A 290 -1.72 -0.97 21.91
C ALA A 290 -2.41 -2.30 22.28
N GLU A 291 -3.66 -2.51 21.82
CA GLU A 291 -4.37 -3.79 21.98
C GLU A 291 -3.60 -4.94 21.31
N TRP A 292 -3.16 -4.74 20.06
CA TRP A 292 -2.44 -5.78 19.34
C TRP A 292 -1.09 -6.09 20.00
N ILE A 293 -0.32 -5.09 20.40
CA ILE A 293 0.96 -5.23 21.12
C ILE A 293 0.78 -6.03 22.41
N GLY A 294 -0.27 -5.70 23.19
CA GLY A 294 -0.55 -6.42 24.44
C GLY A 294 -0.94 -7.88 24.24
N ALA A 295 -1.68 -8.17 23.16
CA ALA A 295 -2.15 -9.53 22.86
C ALA A 295 -1.08 -10.41 22.18
N ASN A 296 -0.03 -9.83 21.60
CA ASN A 296 0.96 -10.54 20.76
C ASN A 296 2.40 -10.40 21.26
N GLU A 297 2.59 -10.26 22.59
CA GLU A 297 3.91 -10.02 23.18
C GLU A 297 4.94 -11.11 22.81
N ALA A 298 4.56 -12.37 22.86
CA ALA A 298 5.45 -13.48 22.49
C ALA A 298 5.89 -13.46 21.02
N ARG A 299 5.09 -12.82 20.12
CA ARG A 299 5.42 -12.71 18.71
C ARG A 299 6.38 -11.56 18.43
N TRP A 300 6.03 -10.35 18.88
CA TRP A 300 6.86 -9.19 18.57
C TRP A 300 8.18 -9.16 19.38
N SER A 301 8.23 -9.75 20.59
CA SER A 301 9.49 -9.91 21.32
C SER A 301 10.50 -10.76 20.54
N GLY A 302 10.03 -11.79 19.82
CA GLY A 302 10.87 -12.57 18.92
C GLY A 302 11.44 -11.79 17.72
N TRP A 303 10.92 -10.60 17.40
CA TRP A 303 11.49 -9.75 16.36
C TRP A 303 12.71 -8.96 16.85
N ILE A 304 12.77 -8.64 18.14
CA ILE A 304 13.84 -7.84 18.75
C ILE A 304 14.94 -8.68 19.43
N GLU A 305 14.73 -9.97 19.60
CA GLU A 305 15.70 -10.89 20.24
C GLU A 305 16.75 -11.49 19.28
N LYS A 306 16.72 -11.10 18.00
CA LYS A 306 17.63 -11.61 16.96
C LYS A 306 18.76 -10.65 16.66
#